data_0988582a0d0dd1477da87e7d30ac55cd
#
_entry.id   0988582a0d0dd1477da87e7d30ac55cd
#
_cell.length_a   1.000
_cell.length_b   1.000
_cell.length_c   1.000
_cell.angle_alpha   90.00
_cell.angle_beta   90.00
_cell.angle_gamma   90.00
#
_symmetry.space_group_name_H-M   'P 1'
#
loop_
_entity.id
_entity.type
_entity.pdbx_description
1 polymer ?
#
loop_
_entity_poly.entity_id
_entity_poly.type
_entity_poly.pdbx_seq_one_letter_code
_entity_poly.pdbx_strand_id
1 'polypeptide(L)'
;ERLRRAGLFKQKSQSIRGLLIWLREVGGFEVLSKIGTEELRKQLLELKGIGPETADALLLYLFDRPVFISDEYARRLFRRLGFGNFDTYNEMHAVYGNVLEALTLKQCQEIHAVIDEHGKAFGKSKGQLDECWLR
;
A
#
# COMPACT_ATOMS: atom_id res chain seq x y z
N GLU A 1 -17.35 21.08 -3.70
CA GLU A 1 -16.04 20.62 -3.15
C GLU A 1 -16.12 20.23 -1.67
N ARG A 2 -16.84 20.99 -0.82
CA ARG A 2 -17.08 20.64 0.59
C ARG A 2 -17.90 19.35 0.79
N LEU A 3 -18.87 19.09 -0.08
CA LEU A 3 -19.70 17.86 -0.04
C LEU A 3 -18.91 16.61 -0.43
N ARG A 4 -17.93 16.71 -1.35
CA ARG A 4 -17.03 15.61 -1.70
C ARG A 4 -16.10 15.24 -0.53
N ARG A 5 -15.56 16.22 0.20
CA ARG A 5 -14.76 16.00 1.41
C ARG A 5 -15.56 15.31 2.52
N ALA A 6 -16.80 15.72 2.76
CA ALA A 6 -17.67 15.10 3.77
C ALA A 6 -18.00 13.64 3.43
N GLY A 7 -18.23 13.31 2.16
CA GLY A 7 -18.45 11.93 1.70
C GLY A 7 -17.23 11.03 1.89
N LEU A 8 -16.03 11.51 1.54
CA LEU A 8 -14.77 10.78 1.74
C LEU A 8 -14.45 10.55 3.23
N PHE A 9 -14.71 11.53 4.09
CA PHE A 9 -14.55 11.38 5.53
C PHE A 9 -15.50 10.33 6.12
N LYS A 10 -16.75 10.32 5.68
CA LYS A 10 -17.74 9.35 6.11
C LYS A 10 -17.37 7.92 5.67
N GLN A 11 -16.90 7.75 4.43
CA GLN A 11 -16.44 6.46 3.94
C GLN A 11 -15.19 5.97 4.68
N LYS A 12 -14.20 6.83 4.88
CA LYS A 12 -12.97 6.47 5.62
C LYS A 12 -13.27 6.09 7.07
N SER A 13 -14.13 6.85 7.76
CA SER A 13 -14.50 6.53 9.15
C SER A 13 -15.28 5.22 9.25
N GLN A 14 -16.13 4.90 8.28
CA GLN A 14 -16.81 3.61 8.20
C GLN A 14 -15.85 2.45 7.96
N SER A 15 -14.87 2.61 7.08
CA SER A 15 -13.84 1.59 6.82
C SER A 15 -12.96 1.34 8.05
N ILE A 16 -12.54 2.39 8.75
CA ILE A 16 -11.77 2.29 10.00
C ILE A 16 -12.60 1.58 11.08
N ARG A 17 -13.85 1.97 11.23
CA ARG A 17 -14.75 1.31 12.20
C ARG A 17 -14.94 -0.17 11.88
N GLY A 18 -15.15 -0.51 10.61
CA GLY A 18 -15.26 -1.89 10.15
C GLY A 18 -14.01 -2.71 10.46
N LEU A 19 -12.84 -2.16 10.20
CA LEU A 19 -11.54 -2.77 10.52
C LEU A 19 -11.39 -3.03 12.04
N LEU A 20 -11.74 -2.07 12.87
CA LEU A 20 -11.64 -2.21 14.33
C LEU A 20 -12.62 -3.24 14.89
N ILE A 21 -13.84 -3.30 14.36
CA ILE A 21 -14.84 -4.32 14.75
C ILE A 21 -14.32 -5.70 14.35
N TRP A 22 -13.90 -5.86 13.10
CA TRP A 22 -13.35 -7.12 12.60
C TRP A 22 -12.14 -7.58 13.43
N LEU A 23 -11.20 -6.67 13.72
CA LEU A 23 -10.01 -6.98 14.53
C LEU A 23 -10.39 -7.53 15.91
N ARG A 24 -11.41 -6.97 16.53
CA ARG A 24 -11.94 -7.46 17.81
C ARG A 24 -12.61 -8.84 17.68
N GLU A 25 -13.39 -9.03 16.62
CA GLU A 25 -14.15 -10.27 16.40
C GLU A 25 -13.25 -11.47 16.09
N VAL A 26 -12.15 -11.25 15.35
CA VAL A 26 -11.18 -12.32 15.03
C VAL A 26 -10.28 -12.69 16.22
N GLY A 27 -10.31 -11.94 17.32
CA GLY A 27 -9.52 -12.21 18.52
C GLY A 27 -8.23 -11.41 18.66
N GLY A 28 -8.08 -10.33 17.87
CA GLY A 28 -6.98 -9.37 17.97
C GLY A 28 -5.70 -9.78 17.25
N PHE A 29 -4.65 -9.01 17.49
CA PHE A 29 -3.36 -9.17 16.79
C PHE A 29 -2.68 -10.52 17.03
N GLU A 30 -2.82 -11.10 18.22
CA GLU A 30 -2.20 -12.41 18.55
C GLU A 30 -2.75 -13.54 17.66
N VAL A 31 -4.03 -13.53 17.38
CA VAL A 31 -4.65 -14.52 16.49
C VAL A 31 -4.19 -14.29 15.06
N LEU A 32 -4.20 -13.03 14.61
CA LEU A 32 -3.81 -12.66 13.25
C LEU A 32 -2.32 -12.87 12.97
N SER A 33 -1.46 -12.79 13.99
CA SER A 33 -0.02 -13.06 13.84
C SER A 33 0.28 -14.49 13.41
N LYS A 34 -0.62 -15.43 13.69
CA LYS A 34 -0.50 -16.87 13.35
C LYS A 34 -1.00 -17.19 11.94
N ILE A 35 -1.68 -16.24 11.30
CA ILE A 35 -2.23 -16.41 9.95
C ILE A 35 -1.16 -16.03 8.93
N GLY A 36 -1.04 -16.77 7.82
CA GLY A 36 -0.14 -16.44 6.71
C GLY A 36 -0.51 -15.11 6.04
N THR A 37 0.46 -14.44 5.45
CA THR A 37 0.28 -13.10 4.84
C THR A 37 -0.80 -13.09 3.77
N GLU A 38 -0.84 -14.07 2.89
CA GLU A 38 -1.83 -14.20 1.81
C GLU A 38 -3.27 -14.36 2.37
N GLU A 39 -3.44 -15.20 3.38
CA GLU A 39 -4.75 -15.40 4.00
C GLU A 39 -5.21 -14.13 4.74
N LEU A 40 -4.29 -13.48 5.45
CA LEU A 40 -4.59 -12.21 6.11
C LEU A 40 -4.97 -11.12 5.10
N ARG A 41 -4.24 -11.04 3.97
CA ARG A 41 -4.55 -10.12 2.87
C ARG A 41 -5.95 -10.35 2.32
N LYS A 42 -6.31 -11.61 2.08
CA LYS A 42 -7.65 -11.99 1.59
C LYS A 42 -8.74 -11.53 2.55
N GLN A 43 -8.60 -11.78 3.83
CA GLN A 43 -9.57 -11.33 4.84
C GLN A 43 -9.69 -9.80 4.90
N LEU A 44 -8.58 -9.06 4.78
CA LEU A 44 -8.61 -7.60 4.70
C LEU A 44 -9.38 -7.09 3.48
N LEU A 45 -9.22 -7.73 2.32
CA LEU A 45 -9.92 -7.36 1.09
C LEU A 45 -11.44 -7.64 1.13
N GLU A 46 -11.92 -8.49 2.03
CA GLU A 46 -13.35 -8.73 2.25
C GLU A 46 -14.01 -7.58 3.04
N LEU A 47 -13.21 -6.74 3.70
CA LEU A 47 -13.74 -5.62 4.49
C LEU A 47 -14.18 -4.47 3.57
N LYS A 48 -15.36 -3.94 3.83
CA LYS A 48 -15.91 -2.84 3.05
C LYS A 48 -15.02 -1.59 3.11
N GLY A 49 -14.60 -1.12 1.94
CA GLY A 49 -13.77 0.08 1.81
C GLY A 49 -12.27 -0.18 1.98
N ILE A 50 -11.84 -1.43 2.07
CA ILE A 50 -10.45 -1.86 2.04
C ILE A 50 -10.14 -2.42 0.65
N GLY A 51 -9.43 -1.65 -0.16
CA GLY A 51 -8.92 -2.10 -1.47
C GLY A 51 -7.51 -2.68 -1.37
N PRO A 52 -6.92 -3.14 -2.50
CA PRO A 52 -5.60 -3.76 -2.54
C PRO A 52 -4.49 -2.89 -1.92
N GLU A 53 -4.42 -1.63 -2.28
CA GLU A 53 -3.42 -0.68 -1.73
C GLU A 53 -3.57 -0.51 -0.22
N THR A 54 -4.79 -0.34 0.27
CA THR A 54 -5.06 -0.21 1.70
C THR A 54 -4.75 -1.51 2.45
N ALA A 55 -5.10 -2.66 1.89
CA ALA A 55 -4.79 -3.96 2.48
C ALA A 55 -3.27 -4.16 2.62
N ASP A 56 -2.50 -3.86 1.58
CA ASP A 56 -1.05 -3.98 1.60
C ASP A 56 -0.39 -2.95 2.53
N ALA A 57 -0.92 -1.74 2.62
CA ALA A 57 -0.46 -0.75 3.61
C ALA A 57 -0.73 -1.22 5.05
N LEU A 58 -1.89 -1.82 5.33
CA LEU A 58 -2.19 -2.41 6.64
C LEU A 58 -1.25 -3.58 6.94
N LEU A 59 -0.98 -4.45 5.98
CA LEU A 59 -0.02 -5.54 6.14
C LEU A 59 1.36 -5.02 6.51
N LEU A 60 1.86 -4.01 5.80
CA LEU A 60 3.20 -3.47 6.00
C LEU A 60 3.37 -2.70 7.32
N TYR A 61 2.37 -1.88 7.70
CA TYR A 61 2.51 -0.93 8.81
C TYR A 61 1.75 -1.30 10.07
N LEU A 62 0.70 -2.11 9.98
CA LEU A 62 -0.11 -2.51 11.13
C LEU A 62 0.17 -3.96 11.55
N PHE A 63 0.38 -4.85 10.59
CA PHE A 63 0.56 -6.28 10.84
C PHE A 63 2.01 -6.76 10.70
N ASP A 64 2.96 -5.86 10.46
CA ASP A 64 4.39 -6.14 10.36
C ASP A 64 4.72 -7.23 9.32
N ARG A 65 4.05 -7.19 8.16
CA ARG A 65 4.27 -8.12 7.06
C ARG A 65 5.07 -7.46 5.94
N PRO A 66 6.21 -8.04 5.52
CA PRO A 66 6.98 -7.51 4.40
C PRO A 66 6.21 -7.70 3.09
N VAL A 67 5.67 -6.62 2.56
CA VAL A 67 4.94 -6.58 1.28
C VAL A 67 5.35 -5.35 0.48
N PHE A 68 5.22 -5.42 -0.85
CA PHE A 68 5.45 -4.30 -1.75
C PHE A 68 4.13 -3.57 -2.02
N ILE A 69 4.13 -2.26 -1.79
CA ILE A 69 2.98 -1.40 -2.11
C ILE A 69 3.13 -0.88 -3.54
N SER A 70 2.28 -1.39 -4.44
CA SER A 70 2.29 -1.07 -5.89
C SER A 70 1.48 0.18 -6.22
N ASP A 71 1.61 1.24 -5.41
CA ASP A 71 0.85 2.48 -5.54
C ASP A 71 1.18 3.25 -6.83
N GLU A 72 0.53 4.37 -7.03
CA GLU A 72 0.71 5.18 -8.23
C GLU A 72 2.14 5.74 -8.35
N TYR A 73 2.78 6.09 -7.23
CA TYR A 73 4.16 6.56 -7.23
C TYR A 73 5.14 5.46 -7.63
N ALA A 74 4.95 4.25 -7.13
CA ALA A 74 5.75 3.09 -7.50
C ALA A 74 5.60 2.78 -9.00
N ARG A 75 4.37 2.73 -9.52
CA ARG A 75 4.11 2.46 -10.94
C ARG A 75 4.74 3.52 -11.87
N ARG A 76 4.63 4.80 -11.50
CA ARG A 76 5.25 5.90 -12.26
C ARG A 76 6.78 5.84 -12.23
N LEU A 77 7.36 5.55 -11.07
CA LEU A 77 8.81 5.42 -10.92
C LEU A 77 9.35 4.26 -11.75
N PHE A 78 8.74 3.08 -11.63
CA PHE A 78 9.18 1.88 -12.35
C PHE A 78 9.07 2.06 -13.86
N ARG A 79 8.03 2.73 -14.35
CA ARG A 79 7.91 3.12 -15.76
C ARG A 79 9.09 3.98 -16.21
N ARG A 80 9.47 5.00 -15.44
CA ARG A 80 10.60 5.89 -15.76
C ARG A 80 11.95 5.16 -15.74
N LEU A 81 12.11 4.20 -14.84
CA LEU A 81 13.34 3.40 -14.72
C LEU A 81 13.40 2.24 -15.71
N GLY A 82 12.37 2.01 -16.51
CA GLY A 82 12.31 0.92 -17.46
C GLY A 82 12.06 -0.47 -16.88
N PHE A 83 11.56 -0.55 -15.63
CA PHE A 83 11.25 -1.80 -14.94
C PHE A 83 9.86 -2.37 -15.26
N GLY A 84 9.11 -1.70 -16.10
CA GLY A 84 7.79 -2.12 -16.57
C GLY A 84 6.79 -0.99 -16.64
N ASN A 85 5.71 -1.24 -17.39
CA ASN A 85 4.58 -0.32 -17.54
C ASN A 85 3.33 -1.01 -16.99
N PHE A 86 2.86 -0.54 -15.84
CA PHE A 86 1.71 -1.09 -15.15
C PHE A 86 0.62 -0.03 -15.02
N ASP A 87 -0.55 -0.30 -15.58
CA ASP A 87 -1.67 0.64 -15.54
C ASP A 87 -2.48 0.53 -14.25
N THR A 88 -2.50 -0.65 -13.63
CA THR A 88 -3.25 -0.90 -12.41
C THR A 88 -2.36 -1.38 -11.25
N TYR A 89 -2.89 -1.22 -10.03
CA TYR A 89 -2.28 -1.76 -8.82
C TYR A 89 -2.03 -3.26 -8.94
N ASN A 90 -3.04 -4.01 -9.36
CA ASN A 90 -2.99 -5.47 -9.41
C ASN A 90 -2.01 -6.00 -10.45
N GLU A 91 -1.83 -5.32 -11.58
CA GLU A 91 -0.82 -5.70 -12.58
C GLU A 91 0.59 -5.63 -11.98
N MET A 92 0.93 -4.54 -11.32
CA MET A 92 2.24 -4.41 -10.69
C MET A 92 2.39 -5.35 -9.50
N HIS A 93 1.36 -5.51 -8.69
CA HIS A 93 1.36 -6.42 -7.55
C HIS A 93 1.58 -7.88 -7.97
N ALA A 94 1.01 -8.32 -9.09
CA ALA A 94 1.22 -9.67 -9.62
C ALA A 94 2.69 -9.96 -9.96
N VAL A 95 3.47 -8.93 -10.31
CA VAL A 95 4.89 -9.07 -10.63
C VAL A 95 5.78 -8.87 -9.41
N TYR A 96 5.50 -7.85 -8.61
CA TYR A 96 6.38 -7.39 -7.54
C TYR A 96 5.85 -7.62 -6.13
N GLY A 97 4.60 -8.05 -5.95
CA GLY A 97 3.99 -8.22 -4.64
C GLY A 97 4.80 -9.11 -3.70
N ASN A 98 5.35 -10.18 -4.22
CA ASN A 98 6.12 -11.18 -3.46
C ASN A 98 7.64 -11.07 -3.65
N VAL A 99 8.12 -10.12 -4.48
CA VAL A 99 9.57 -9.95 -4.73
C VAL A 99 10.33 -9.56 -3.47
N LEU A 100 9.63 -8.95 -2.51
CA LEU A 100 10.23 -8.48 -1.26
C LEU A 100 10.24 -9.53 -0.13
N GLU A 101 9.83 -10.79 -0.38
CA GLU A 101 9.87 -11.84 0.65
C GLU A 101 11.28 -12.09 1.21
N ALA A 102 12.32 -11.79 0.42
CA ALA A 102 13.72 -11.87 0.84
C ALA A 102 14.19 -10.64 1.65
N LEU A 103 13.39 -9.59 1.76
CA LEU A 103 13.73 -8.37 2.47
C LEU A 103 13.14 -8.36 3.88
N THR A 104 13.81 -7.64 4.76
CA THR A 104 13.28 -7.38 6.10
C THR A 104 12.09 -6.40 6.04
N LEU A 105 11.23 -6.46 7.05
CA LEU A 105 10.13 -5.51 7.21
C LEU A 105 10.60 -4.05 7.09
N LYS A 106 11.70 -3.73 7.77
CA LYS A 106 12.29 -2.37 7.75
C LYS A 106 12.69 -1.96 6.34
N GLN A 107 13.33 -2.84 5.58
CA GLN A 107 13.70 -2.56 4.19
C GLN A 107 12.46 -2.32 3.30
N CYS A 108 11.40 -3.10 3.48
CA CYS A 108 10.15 -2.87 2.76
C CYS A 108 9.51 -1.51 3.08
N GLN A 109 9.51 -1.12 4.36
CA GLN A 109 9.03 0.19 4.80
C GLN A 109 9.89 1.34 4.26
N GLU A 110 11.20 1.19 4.26
CA GLU A 110 12.14 2.18 3.71
C GLU A 110 11.97 2.35 2.19
N ILE A 111 11.82 1.25 1.45
CA ILE A 111 11.56 1.29 0.00
C ILE A 111 10.26 2.06 -0.29
N HIS A 112 9.18 1.75 0.41
CA HIS A 112 7.92 2.46 0.25
C HIS A 112 8.07 3.96 0.58
N ALA A 113 8.73 4.30 1.68
CA ALA A 113 8.95 5.70 2.08
C ALA A 113 9.77 6.47 1.04
N VAL A 114 10.83 5.88 0.50
CA VAL A 114 11.67 6.49 -0.56
C VAL A 114 10.87 6.73 -1.84
N ILE A 115 10.05 5.77 -2.26
CA ILE A 115 9.19 5.88 -3.44
C ILE A 115 8.15 7.00 -3.24
N ASP A 116 7.52 7.05 -2.09
CA ASP A 116 6.52 8.06 -1.74
C ASP A 116 7.12 9.48 -1.73
N GLU A 117 8.25 9.67 -1.05
CA GLU A 117 8.96 10.95 -1.01
C GLU A 117 9.44 11.41 -2.39
N HIS A 118 10.01 10.49 -3.18
CA HIS A 118 10.39 10.79 -4.56
C HIS A 118 9.17 11.19 -5.40
N GLY A 119 8.07 10.45 -5.30
CA GLY A 119 6.85 10.73 -6.05
C GLY A 119 6.24 12.09 -5.71
N LYS A 120 6.24 12.47 -4.42
CA LYS A 120 5.79 13.78 -3.95
C LYS A 120 6.69 14.92 -4.46
N ALA A 121 8.00 14.75 -4.38
CA ALA A 121 8.97 15.75 -4.86
C ALA A 121 8.86 15.94 -6.37
N PHE A 122 8.78 14.86 -7.14
CA PHE A 122 8.59 14.89 -8.58
C PHE A 122 7.27 15.54 -8.99
N GLY A 123 6.18 15.27 -8.27
CA GLY A 123 4.86 15.89 -8.49
C GLY A 123 4.87 17.40 -8.22
N LYS A 124 5.57 17.84 -7.17
CA LYS A 124 5.71 19.27 -6.84
C LYS A 124 6.53 20.03 -7.88
N SER A 125 7.55 19.40 -8.45
CA SER A 125 8.37 19.98 -9.52
C SER A 125 7.69 19.99 -10.89
N LYS A 126 6.44 19.57 -10.99
CA LYS A 126 5.69 19.40 -12.24
C LYS A 126 6.44 18.57 -13.30
N GLY A 127 7.18 17.57 -12.85
CA GLY A 127 7.95 16.70 -13.72
C GLY A 127 9.27 17.29 -14.23
N GLN A 128 9.72 18.43 -13.71
CA GLN A 128 10.95 19.11 -14.08
C GLN A 128 12.20 18.65 -13.33
N LEU A 129 12.11 17.59 -12.56
CA LEU A 129 13.29 16.92 -12.02
C LEU A 129 13.96 16.15 -13.17
N ASP A 130 14.77 16.86 -13.96
CA ASP A 130 15.52 16.30 -15.08
C ASP A 130 16.53 15.25 -14.64
N GLU A 131 16.90 15.26 -13.36
CA GLU A 131 17.74 14.26 -12.75
C GLU A 131 17.00 13.61 -11.57
N CYS A 132 16.53 12.40 -11.80
CA CYS A 132 16.06 11.56 -10.71
C CYS A 132 17.26 11.20 -9.83
N TRP A 133 17.28 11.64 -8.58
CA TRP A 133 18.36 11.35 -7.62
C TRP A 133 18.50 9.84 -7.29
N LEU A 134 17.59 9.01 -7.80
CA LEU A 134 17.67 7.54 -7.75
C LEU A 134 18.40 6.92 -8.96
N ARG A 135 18.93 7.74 -9.88
CA ARG A 135 19.77 7.25 -10.98
C ARG A 135 21.13 6.82 -10.50
#